data_5995216ab01fbbf66a897f81626330bd
#
_entry.id   5995216ab01fbbf66a897f81626330bd
#
_cell.length_a   1.000
_cell.length_b   1.000
_cell.length_c   1.000
_cell.angle_alpha   90.00
_cell.angle_beta   90.00
_cell.angle_gamma   90.00
#
_symmetry.space_group_name_H-M   'P 1'
#
loop_
_entity.id
_entity.type
_entity.pdbx_description
1 polymer ?
#
loop_
_entity_poly.entity_id
_entity_poly.type
_entity_poly.pdbx_seq_one_letter_code
_entity_poly.pdbx_strand_id
1 'polypeptide(L)'
;MKRRRMMAMNSIRSKWGSPRSTTPLLQIATDPRLWALAGAIATAGGRALGRWLTRFDLRNRTILITGGTRGLGLELARQAGLAGARVAICGRDSDTLARARENLSGTRAAVLALACDVSDRHQVAELIRSVQAGLGPIDVLINNAGTVDVGPVDVMTAADFEREMATHFWGPLNVILAVLPHMRPRGEGRIVNIASIGGKVSVPHLVPYSASKFALVGLSEGLRAELRASGILVTTVCPGLMRTGSPRHAMFKGRHDAEYTWFSLVDNLPLLSMDVEHAARRILNAVRFGKSHIVLSLPAKVVDKVHGLFPGLTSDALGLANRLLPGTENHEHGVEGQHCRPVVAVPWLGRRSNRIAARRNQAG
;
A
#
# COMPACT_ATOMS: atom_id res chain seq x y z
N MET A 1 -38.16 85.66 29.35
CA MET A 1 -38.12 85.29 27.92
C MET A 1 -36.85 84.43 27.54
N LYS A 2 -36.21 83.64 28.43
CA LYS A 2 -34.97 82.85 28.11
C LYS A 2 -35.16 81.34 28.23
N ARG A 3 -36.35 80.82 28.64
CA ARG A 3 -36.56 79.38 28.83
C ARG A 3 -37.30 78.65 27.64
N ARG A 4 -37.80 79.35 26.64
CA ARG A 4 -38.47 78.73 25.49
C ARG A 4 -37.59 78.47 24.24
N ARG A 5 -36.37 78.95 24.22
CA ARG A 5 -35.45 78.73 23.06
C ARG A 5 -34.52 77.49 23.22
N MET A 6 -34.45 76.86 24.38
CA MET A 6 -33.59 75.73 24.64
C MET A 6 -34.25 74.36 24.41
N MET A 7 -35.58 74.29 24.25
CA MET A 7 -36.27 73.04 23.94
C MET A 7 -36.44 72.72 22.44
N ALA A 8 -36.16 73.70 21.56
CA ALA A 8 -36.33 73.50 20.11
C ALA A 8 -35.03 73.01 19.42
N MET A 9 -33.89 73.01 20.10
CA MET A 9 -32.62 72.54 19.54
C MET A 9 -32.29 71.07 19.85
N ASN A 10 -32.98 70.40 20.75
CA ASN A 10 -32.75 69.00 21.09
C ASN A 10 -33.59 68.01 20.30
N SER A 11 -34.60 68.47 19.50
CA SER A 11 -35.47 67.56 18.72
C SER A 11 -34.93 67.29 17.28
N ILE A 12 -33.84 67.92 16.83
CA ILE A 12 -33.30 67.72 15.49
C ILE A 12 -32.13 66.76 15.44
N ARG A 13 -31.57 66.40 16.62
CA ARG A 13 -30.43 65.44 16.68
C ARG A 13 -30.80 63.95 16.72
N SER A 14 -32.06 63.57 16.79
CA SER A 14 -32.49 62.16 16.90
C SER A 14 -32.96 61.52 15.59
N LYS A 15 -32.76 62.16 14.43
CA LYS A 15 -33.17 61.62 13.12
C LYS A 15 -32.06 61.30 12.15
N TRP A 16 -30.81 61.44 12.57
CA TRP A 16 -29.70 60.93 11.75
C TRP A 16 -29.24 59.62 12.39
N GLY A 17 -29.77 58.52 11.83
CA GLY A 17 -29.34 57.16 12.16
C GLY A 17 -27.84 57.05 11.99
N SER A 18 -27.16 56.43 12.93
CA SER A 18 -25.78 56.01 12.83
C SER A 18 -25.52 55.36 11.48
N PRO A 19 -24.39 55.58 10.83
CA PRO A 19 -24.02 54.89 9.57
C PRO A 19 -23.99 53.39 9.86
N ARG A 20 -25.06 52.66 9.53
CA ARG A 20 -25.04 51.23 9.34
C ARG A 20 -24.35 50.99 8.01
N SER A 21 -23.32 50.22 8.07
CA SER A 21 -22.77 49.33 7.05
C SER A 21 -21.25 49.51 6.90
N THR A 22 -20.56 48.88 7.81
CA THR A 22 -19.33 48.23 7.33
C THR A 22 -19.72 47.27 6.22
N THR A 23 -19.33 47.56 4.99
CA THR A 23 -19.61 46.75 3.83
C THR A 23 -19.23 45.30 4.14
N PRO A 24 -20.02 44.29 3.78
CA PRO A 24 -19.69 42.87 4.03
C PRO A 24 -18.34 42.47 3.51
N LEU A 25 -17.79 43.15 2.52
CA LEU A 25 -16.43 42.95 2.00
C LEU A 25 -15.33 43.30 3.01
N LEU A 26 -15.49 44.30 3.88
CA LEU A 26 -14.49 44.62 4.91
C LEU A 26 -14.50 43.61 6.06
N GLN A 27 -15.63 43.02 6.41
CA GLN A 27 -15.68 41.93 7.39
C GLN A 27 -15.06 40.64 6.86
N ILE A 28 -15.17 40.31 5.56
CA ILE A 28 -14.49 39.19 4.91
C ILE A 28 -12.96 39.37 4.92
N ALA A 29 -12.48 40.61 4.68
CA ALA A 29 -11.06 40.92 4.66
C ALA A 29 -10.37 40.85 6.03
N THR A 30 -11.11 40.93 7.12
CA THR A 30 -10.58 40.94 8.49
C THR A 30 -10.83 39.64 9.28
N ASP A 31 -11.51 38.64 8.71
CA ASP A 31 -11.79 37.38 9.37
C ASP A 31 -10.49 36.51 9.43
N PRO A 32 -9.93 36.27 10.63
CA PRO A 32 -8.70 35.48 10.78
C PRO A 32 -8.90 34.01 10.32
N ARG A 33 -10.13 33.50 10.29
CA ARG A 33 -10.44 32.15 9.82
C ARG A 33 -10.27 32.03 8.31
N LEU A 34 -10.63 33.08 7.56
CA LEU A 34 -10.46 33.13 6.10
C LEU A 34 -8.98 33.26 5.74
N TRP A 35 -8.19 34.02 6.49
CA TRP A 35 -6.76 34.10 6.30
C TRP A 35 -6.05 32.80 6.64
N ALA A 36 -6.46 32.10 7.71
CA ALA A 36 -5.96 30.77 8.05
C ALA A 36 -6.28 29.76 6.95
N LEU A 37 -7.50 29.79 6.40
CA LEU A 37 -7.91 28.92 5.29
C LEU A 37 -7.14 29.25 4.01
N ALA A 38 -7.00 30.51 3.66
CA ALA A 38 -6.21 30.96 2.49
C ALA A 38 -4.73 30.56 2.63
N GLY A 39 -4.13 30.73 3.81
CA GLY A 39 -2.79 30.27 4.12
C GLY A 39 -2.63 28.76 4.02
N ALA A 40 -3.60 28.00 4.49
CA ALA A 40 -3.63 26.53 4.35
C ALA A 40 -3.73 26.10 2.88
N ILE A 41 -4.58 26.76 2.10
CA ILE A 41 -4.72 26.52 0.64
C ILE A 41 -3.44 26.89 -0.09
N ALA A 42 -2.83 28.04 0.18
CA ALA A 42 -1.59 28.49 -0.45
C ALA A 42 -0.42 27.54 -0.11
N THR A 43 -0.30 27.11 1.13
CA THR A 43 0.73 26.12 1.56
C THR A 43 0.49 24.75 0.94
N ALA A 44 -0.76 24.29 0.85
CA ALA A 44 -1.12 23.05 0.18
C ALA A 44 -0.85 23.12 -1.33
N GLY A 45 -1.23 24.23 -1.97
CA GLY A 45 -0.97 24.49 -3.39
C GLY A 45 0.53 24.59 -3.71
N GLY A 46 1.30 25.33 -2.91
CA GLY A 46 2.75 25.42 -3.06
C GLY A 46 3.46 24.07 -2.89
N ARG A 47 3.02 23.26 -1.92
CA ARG A 47 3.51 21.89 -1.74
C ARG A 47 3.12 20.97 -2.90
N ALA A 48 1.93 21.12 -3.45
CA ALA A 48 1.48 20.34 -4.61
C ALA A 48 2.28 20.69 -5.87
N LEU A 49 2.48 21.99 -6.12
CA LEU A 49 3.29 22.48 -7.24
C LEU A 49 4.76 22.07 -7.11
N GLY A 50 5.36 22.23 -5.92
CA GLY A 50 6.72 21.78 -5.64
C GLY A 50 6.89 20.27 -5.88
N ARG A 51 5.93 19.45 -5.46
CA ARG A 51 5.92 18.00 -5.75
C ARG A 51 5.76 17.70 -7.23
N TRP A 52 5.02 18.49 -7.97
CA TRP A 52 4.84 18.31 -9.41
C TRP A 52 6.12 18.67 -10.17
N LEU A 53 6.79 19.75 -9.79
CA LEU A 53 8.07 20.19 -10.36
C LEU A 53 9.23 19.23 -10.04
N THR A 54 9.20 18.56 -8.86
CA THR A 54 10.21 17.57 -8.43
C THR A 54 9.80 16.13 -8.70
N ARG A 55 8.92 15.89 -9.67
CA ARG A 55 8.42 14.57 -10.02
C ARG A 55 9.56 13.68 -10.50
N PHE A 56 9.75 12.53 -9.81
CA PHE A 56 10.73 11.52 -10.19
C PHE A 56 10.27 10.83 -11.50
N ASP A 57 11.06 10.97 -12.56
CA ASP A 57 10.78 10.30 -13.82
C ASP A 57 11.28 8.84 -13.76
N LEU A 58 10.46 7.92 -14.22
CA LEU A 58 10.80 6.49 -14.26
C LEU A 58 11.55 6.09 -15.53
N ARG A 59 11.59 6.94 -16.56
CA ARG A 59 12.28 6.65 -17.82
C ARG A 59 13.77 6.44 -17.57
N ASN A 60 14.31 5.37 -18.14
CA ASN A 60 15.72 4.97 -17.99
C ASN A 60 16.17 4.71 -16.53
N ARG A 61 15.23 4.61 -15.58
CA ARG A 61 15.53 4.23 -14.20
C ARG A 61 15.49 2.72 -14.04
N THR A 62 16.38 2.17 -13.25
CA THR A 62 16.39 0.74 -12.91
C THR A 62 15.48 0.50 -11.71
N ILE A 63 14.47 -0.33 -11.91
CA ILE A 63 13.47 -0.68 -10.90
C ILE A 63 13.61 -2.16 -10.58
N LEU A 64 13.96 -2.49 -9.34
CA LEU A 64 13.95 -3.87 -8.83
C LEU A 64 12.64 -4.14 -8.09
N ILE A 65 11.94 -5.21 -8.46
CA ILE A 65 10.66 -5.63 -7.86
C ILE A 65 10.81 -7.05 -7.34
N THR A 66 10.76 -7.24 -6.03
CA THR A 66 10.75 -8.58 -5.43
C THR A 66 9.35 -9.20 -5.54
N GLY A 67 9.27 -10.52 -5.78
CA GLY A 67 7.99 -11.17 -6.06
C GLY A 67 7.32 -10.62 -7.33
N GLY A 68 8.12 -10.28 -8.35
CA GLY A 68 7.66 -9.68 -9.60
C GLY A 68 7.10 -10.67 -10.61
N THR A 69 6.98 -11.95 -10.26
CA THR A 69 6.60 -13.02 -11.20
C THR A 69 5.10 -13.12 -11.44
N ARG A 70 4.28 -12.60 -10.53
CA ARG A 70 2.81 -12.74 -10.60
C ARG A 70 2.08 -11.59 -9.87
N GLY A 71 0.77 -11.53 -10.06
CA GLY A 71 -0.14 -10.63 -9.32
C GLY A 71 0.24 -9.16 -9.42
N LEU A 72 0.32 -8.50 -8.25
CA LEU A 72 0.67 -7.07 -8.16
C LEU A 72 2.10 -6.79 -8.64
N GLY A 73 3.05 -7.67 -8.28
CA GLY A 73 4.46 -7.49 -8.67
C GLY A 73 4.65 -7.50 -10.19
N LEU A 74 4.02 -8.44 -10.89
CA LEU A 74 4.04 -8.51 -12.35
C LEU A 74 3.38 -7.28 -12.99
N GLU A 75 2.27 -6.80 -12.44
CA GLU A 75 1.60 -5.61 -12.95
C GLU A 75 2.42 -4.33 -12.72
N LEU A 76 3.09 -4.23 -11.56
CA LEU A 76 4.05 -3.15 -11.30
C LEU A 76 5.21 -3.16 -12.31
N ALA A 77 5.75 -4.35 -12.60
CA ALA A 77 6.82 -4.53 -13.58
C ALA A 77 6.35 -4.10 -14.99
N ARG A 78 5.15 -4.54 -15.40
CA ARG A 78 4.56 -4.18 -16.69
C ARG A 78 4.35 -2.66 -16.83
N GLN A 79 3.73 -2.01 -15.85
CA GLN A 79 3.49 -0.56 -15.91
C GLN A 79 4.78 0.25 -15.79
N ALA A 80 5.78 -0.22 -15.04
CA ALA A 80 7.10 0.41 -14.98
C ALA A 80 7.80 0.31 -16.33
N GLY A 81 7.78 -0.84 -16.98
CA GLY A 81 8.34 -1.04 -18.32
C GLY A 81 7.66 -0.17 -19.38
N LEU A 82 6.32 -0.09 -19.36
CA LEU A 82 5.56 0.82 -20.24
C LEU A 82 5.86 2.30 -19.98
N ALA A 83 6.29 2.65 -18.77
CA ALA A 83 6.76 3.99 -18.43
C ALA A 83 8.22 4.26 -18.84
N GLY A 84 8.88 3.31 -19.51
CA GLY A 84 10.26 3.43 -20.02
C GLY A 84 11.35 3.11 -18.98
N ALA A 85 11.00 2.40 -17.88
CA ALA A 85 11.99 1.94 -16.91
C ALA A 85 12.69 0.67 -17.39
N ARG A 86 13.93 0.44 -16.92
CA ARG A 86 14.60 -0.86 -16.95
C ARG A 86 14.10 -1.66 -15.75
N VAL A 87 13.65 -2.88 -15.94
CA VAL A 87 12.94 -3.64 -14.91
C VAL A 87 13.69 -4.92 -14.55
N ALA A 88 14.03 -5.07 -13.28
CA ALA A 88 14.45 -6.34 -12.71
C ALA A 88 13.32 -6.91 -11.85
N ILE A 89 13.02 -8.19 -12.04
CA ILE A 89 12.11 -8.95 -11.19
C ILE A 89 12.82 -10.13 -10.58
N CYS A 90 12.41 -10.52 -9.37
CA CYS A 90 12.87 -11.79 -8.79
C CYS A 90 11.72 -12.60 -8.20
N GLY A 91 11.97 -13.90 -8.08
CA GLY A 91 11.09 -14.89 -7.48
C GLY A 91 11.85 -16.19 -7.27
N ARG A 92 11.25 -17.16 -6.57
CA ARG A 92 11.92 -18.43 -6.24
C ARG A 92 11.87 -19.48 -7.36
N ASP A 93 10.78 -19.46 -8.10
CA ASP A 93 10.43 -20.50 -9.08
C ASP A 93 10.81 -20.07 -10.49
N SER A 94 11.63 -20.90 -11.18
CA SER A 94 12.17 -20.64 -12.51
C SER A 94 11.11 -20.57 -13.59
N ASP A 95 10.07 -21.40 -13.49
CA ASP A 95 9.05 -21.47 -14.53
C ASP A 95 8.12 -20.25 -14.50
N THR A 96 7.79 -19.81 -13.29
CA THR A 96 7.02 -18.55 -13.12
C THR A 96 7.84 -17.33 -13.56
N LEU A 97 9.17 -17.34 -13.36
CA LEU A 97 10.08 -16.29 -13.86
C LEU A 97 10.12 -16.27 -15.40
N ALA A 98 10.22 -17.44 -16.05
CA ALA A 98 10.24 -17.54 -17.51
C ALA A 98 8.92 -16.98 -18.10
N ARG A 99 7.76 -17.43 -17.60
CA ARG A 99 6.46 -16.91 -18.01
C ARG A 99 6.30 -15.42 -17.74
N ALA A 100 6.80 -14.91 -16.61
CA ALA A 100 6.76 -13.48 -16.30
C ALA A 100 7.60 -12.66 -17.27
N ARG A 101 8.80 -13.14 -17.63
CA ARG A 101 9.66 -12.51 -18.63
C ARG A 101 8.98 -12.43 -20.00
N GLU A 102 8.31 -13.50 -20.42
CA GLU A 102 7.52 -13.51 -21.66
C GLU A 102 6.38 -12.49 -21.63
N ASN A 103 5.61 -12.43 -20.52
CA ASN A 103 4.55 -11.44 -20.33
C ASN A 103 5.05 -9.99 -20.37
N LEU A 104 6.31 -9.75 -20.02
CA LEU A 104 6.91 -8.41 -20.02
C LEU A 104 7.55 -8.04 -21.36
N SER A 105 7.75 -8.97 -22.28
CA SER A 105 8.39 -8.73 -23.60
C SER A 105 7.67 -7.64 -24.43
N GLY A 106 6.34 -7.55 -24.31
CA GLY A 106 5.52 -6.54 -24.96
C GLY A 106 5.72 -5.10 -24.45
N THR A 107 6.47 -4.89 -23.37
CA THR A 107 6.72 -3.54 -22.82
C THR A 107 7.85 -2.78 -23.48
N ARG A 108 8.65 -3.43 -24.34
CA ARG A 108 9.89 -2.91 -24.93
C ARG A 108 10.96 -2.49 -23.89
N ALA A 109 10.76 -2.78 -22.62
CA ALA A 109 11.74 -2.50 -21.55
C ALA A 109 12.86 -3.54 -21.57
N ALA A 110 14.05 -3.15 -21.13
CA ALA A 110 15.06 -4.11 -20.72
C ALA A 110 14.58 -4.83 -19.45
N VAL A 111 14.33 -6.14 -19.53
CA VAL A 111 13.81 -6.96 -18.44
C VAL A 111 14.84 -8.00 -18.02
N LEU A 112 15.16 -8.02 -16.73
CA LEU A 112 16.00 -9.04 -16.10
C LEU A 112 15.14 -9.82 -15.09
N ALA A 113 15.04 -11.13 -15.26
CA ALA A 113 14.31 -12.03 -14.37
C ALA A 113 15.29 -12.99 -13.71
N LEU A 114 15.39 -12.97 -12.38
CA LEU A 114 16.41 -13.67 -11.60
C LEU A 114 15.76 -14.51 -10.49
N ALA A 115 16.27 -15.73 -10.30
CA ALA A 115 15.89 -16.55 -9.16
C ALA A 115 16.49 -15.96 -7.88
N CYS A 116 15.68 -15.77 -6.85
CA CYS A 116 16.13 -15.32 -5.54
C CYS A 116 15.07 -15.56 -4.48
N ASP A 117 15.46 -16.17 -3.37
CA ASP A 117 14.75 -16.11 -2.12
C ASP A 117 15.22 -14.88 -1.33
N VAL A 118 14.34 -13.92 -1.09
CA VAL A 118 14.67 -12.67 -0.39
C VAL A 118 15.04 -12.89 1.07
N SER A 119 14.67 -14.01 1.68
CA SER A 119 15.05 -14.37 3.04
C SER A 119 16.53 -14.79 3.15
N ASP A 120 17.14 -15.19 2.04
CA ASP A 120 18.54 -15.56 1.95
C ASP A 120 19.41 -14.36 1.57
N ARG A 121 20.27 -13.93 2.50
CA ARG A 121 21.17 -12.77 2.30
C ARG A 121 22.21 -12.97 1.18
N HIS A 122 22.66 -14.20 0.96
CA HIS A 122 23.63 -14.50 -0.09
C HIS A 122 22.99 -14.37 -1.47
N GLN A 123 21.82 -14.96 -1.66
CA GLN A 123 21.05 -14.82 -2.90
C GLN A 123 20.67 -13.35 -3.17
N VAL A 124 20.30 -12.58 -2.13
CA VAL A 124 20.05 -11.15 -2.26
C VAL A 124 21.30 -10.40 -2.72
N ALA A 125 22.46 -10.67 -2.16
CA ALA A 125 23.69 -10.00 -2.58
C ALA A 125 24.03 -10.31 -4.07
N GLU A 126 23.80 -11.53 -4.52
CA GLU A 126 23.96 -11.92 -5.93
C GLU A 126 22.93 -11.25 -6.84
N LEU A 127 21.68 -11.19 -6.41
CA LEU A 127 20.61 -10.48 -7.12
C LEU A 127 21.02 -9.02 -7.37
N ILE A 128 21.46 -8.31 -6.33
CA ILE A 128 21.85 -6.89 -6.46
C ILE A 128 23.01 -6.72 -7.42
N ARG A 129 24.05 -7.55 -7.31
CA ARG A 129 25.21 -7.52 -8.22
C ARG A 129 24.79 -7.75 -9.68
N SER A 130 23.96 -8.77 -9.93
CA SER A 130 23.48 -9.13 -11.26
C SER A 130 22.61 -8.03 -11.87
N VAL A 131 21.73 -7.40 -11.08
CA VAL A 131 20.90 -6.28 -11.55
C VAL A 131 21.77 -5.09 -11.91
N GLN A 132 22.75 -4.75 -11.08
CA GLN A 132 23.65 -3.63 -11.36
C GLN A 132 24.52 -3.85 -12.59
N ALA A 133 25.02 -5.06 -12.79
CA ALA A 133 25.81 -5.42 -13.98
C ALA A 133 24.96 -5.38 -15.27
N GLY A 134 23.72 -5.87 -15.22
CA GLY A 134 22.86 -5.98 -16.40
C GLY A 134 22.06 -4.72 -16.73
N LEU A 135 21.61 -3.98 -15.72
CA LEU A 135 20.69 -2.84 -15.88
C LEU A 135 21.22 -1.52 -15.29
N GLY A 136 22.42 -1.54 -14.68
CA GLY A 136 22.99 -0.38 -13.99
C GLY A 136 22.43 -0.18 -12.58
N PRO A 137 22.77 0.96 -11.94
CA PRO A 137 22.44 1.21 -10.54
C PRO A 137 20.93 1.19 -10.30
N ILE A 138 20.53 0.57 -9.19
CA ILE A 138 19.12 0.46 -8.80
C ILE A 138 18.66 1.82 -8.27
N ASP A 139 17.67 2.42 -8.92
CA ASP A 139 17.07 3.71 -8.55
C ASP A 139 15.82 3.54 -7.70
N VAL A 140 15.06 2.46 -7.94
CA VAL A 140 13.82 2.15 -7.23
C VAL A 140 13.84 0.69 -6.79
N LEU A 141 13.64 0.44 -5.51
CA LEU A 141 13.38 -0.87 -4.94
C LEU A 141 11.90 -0.96 -4.57
N ILE A 142 11.20 -2.01 -5.02
CA ILE A 142 9.85 -2.36 -4.60
C ILE A 142 9.87 -3.72 -3.93
N ASN A 143 9.83 -3.75 -2.61
CA ASN A 143 9.65 -4.95 -1.81
C ASN A 143 8.18 -5.36 -1.88
N ASN A 144 7.89 -6.37 -2.70
CA ASN A 144 6.54 -6.87 -2.93
C ASN A 144 6.42 -8.38 -2.67
N ALA A 145 7.52 -9.13 -2.58
CA ALA A 145 7.49 -10.54 -2.24
C ALA A 145 6.66 -10.78 -0.96
N GLY A 146 5.83 -11.82 -0.96
CA GLY A 146 4.97 -12.12 0.16
C GLY A 146 4.28 -13.47 0.04
N THR A 147 3.89 -13.99 1.18
CA THR A 147 3.10 -15.20 1.41
C THR A 147 1.87 -14.86 2.24
N VAL A 148 0.94 -15.77 2.39
CA VAL A 148 -0.22 -15.61 3.27
C VAL A 148 -0.57 -16.96 3.86
N ASP A 149 -0.50 -17.08 5.18
CA ASP A 149 -1.03 -18.22 5.93
C ASP A 149 -2.37 -17.82 6.55
N VAL A 150 -3.38 -18.65 6.30
CA VAL A 150 -4.78 -18.43 6.70
C VAL A 150 -5.24 -19.59 7.58
N GLY A 151 -5.78 -19.26 8.73
CA GLY A 151 -6.37 -20.23 9.67
C GLY A 151 -6.41 -19.70 11.09
N PRO A 152 -7.18 -20.37 11.98
CA PRO A 152 -7.27 -19.99 13.38
C PRO A 152 -5.91 -20.16 14.08
N VAL A 153 -5.65 -19.32 15.10
CA VAL A 153 -4.36 -19.33 15.82
C VAL A 153 -4.05 -20.67 16.48
N ASP A 154 -5.08 -21.44 16.84
CA ASP A 154 -4.95 -22.75 17.50
C ASP A 154 -4.23 -23.81 16.66
N VAL A 155 -4.21 -23.64 15.32
CA VAL A 155 -3.50 -24.54 14.39
C VAL A 155 -2.23 -23.92 13.81
N MET A 156 -1.87 -22.71 14.24
CA MET A 156 -0.64 -22.05 13.84
C MET A 156 0.51 -22.46 14.76
N THR A 157 1.67 -22.67 14.17
CA THR A 157 2.91 -23.03 14.87
C THR A 157 3.89 -21.85 14.85
N ALA A 158 4.91 -21.89 15.71
CA ALA A 158 6.00 -20.89 15.67
C ALA A 158 6.64 -20.80 14.28
N ALA A 159 6.78 -21.92 13.58
CA ALA A 159 7.34 -21.96 12.22
C ALA A 159 6.50 -21.17 11.20
N ASP A 160 5.18 -21.05 11.38
CA ASP A 160 4.34 -20.21 10.51
C ASP A 160 4.64 -18.74 10.72
N PHE A 161 4.83 -18.30 11.97
CA PHE A 161 5.24 -16.93 12.29
C PHE A 161 6.65 -16.64 11.77
N GLU A 162 7.59 -17.57 11.94
CA GLU A 162 8.96 -17.42 11.43
C GLU A 162 8.98 -17.30 9.90
N ARG A 163 8.22 -18.11 9.18
CA ARG A 163 8.10 -18.08 7.72
C ARG A 163 7.53 -16.75 7.21
N GLU A 164 6.45 -16.25 7.85
CA GLU A 164 5.86 -14.97 7.50
C GLU A 164 6.81 -13.80 7.82
N MET A 165 7.51 -13.86 8.96
CA MET A 165 8.54 -12.87 9.33
C MET A 165 9.75 -12.92 8.37
N ALA A 166 10.20 -14.11 7.99
CA ALA A 166 11.30 -14.29 7.04
C ALA A 166 11.01 -13.58 5.72
N THR A 167 9.79 -13.77 5.19
CA THR A 167 9.39 -13.21 3.91
C THR A 167 9.04 -11.72 3.98
N HIS A 168 8.31 -11.27 5.01
CA HIS A 168 7.72 -9.92 5.05
C HIS A 168 8.57 -8.89 5.79
N PHE A 169 9.43 -9.32 6.70
CA PHE A 169 10.30 -8.42 7.46
C PHE A 169 11.78 -8.59 7.07
N TRP A 170 12.32 -9.80 7.25
CA TRP A 170 13.74 -10.05 6.96
C TRP A 170 14.06 -9.93 5.47
N GLY A 171 13.18 -10.41 4.58
CA GLY A 171 13.36 -10.27 3.15
C GLY A 171 13.51 -8.81 2.70
N PRO A 172 12.54 -7.94 2.94
CA PRO A 172 12.66 -6.51 2.65
C PRO A 172 13.89 -5.87 3.32
N LEU A 173 14.19 -6.20 4.56
CA LEU A 173 15.37 -5.67 5.26
C LEU A 173 16.68 -6.08 4.57
N ASN A 174 16.83 -7.35 4.19
CA ASN A 174 18.00 -7.84 3.48
C ASN A 174 18.23 -7.07 2.15
N VAL A 175 17.15 -6.91 1.37
CA VAL A 175 17.25 -6.21 0.08
C VAL A 175 17.52 -4.71 0.29
N ILE A 176 16.90 -4.08 1.28
CA ILE A 176 17.15 -2.67 1.62
C ILE A 176 18.61 -2.47 2.02
N LEU A 177 19.13 -3.29 2.94
CA LEU A 177 20.52 -3.18 3.38
C LEU A 177 21.51 -3.40 2.24
N ALA A 178 21.19 -4.26 1.27
CA ALA A 178 22.04 -4.51 0.10
C ALA A 178 22.02 -3.35 -0.93
N VAL A 179 20.92 -2.60 -1.07
CA VAL A 179 20.85 -1.47 -2.03
C VAL A 179 21.32 -0.14 -1.43
N LEU A 180 21.20 0.06 -0.12
CA LEU A 180 21.54 1.33 0.55
C LEU A 180 22.97 1.82 0.31
N PRO A 181 24.02 0.97 0.34
CA PRO A 181 25.40 1.39 0.06
C PRO A 181 25.57 2.01 -1.33
N HIS A 182 24.70 1.64 -2.29
CA HIS A 182 24.73 2.14 -3.65
C HIS A 182 23.81 3.36 -3.87
N MET A 183 22.77 3.54 -3.05
CA MET A 183 21.88 4.70 -3.13
C MET A 183 22.43 5.92 -2.38
N ARG A 184 23.04 5.72 -1.20
CA ARG A 184 23.55 6.80 -0.34
C ARG A 184 24.55 7.73 -1.00
N PRO A 185 25.62 7.23 -1.70
CA PRO A 185 26.58 8.11 -2.35
C PRO A 185 25.98 8.95 -3.47
N ARG A 186 24.88 8.49 -4.09
CA ARG A 186 24.17 9.21 -5.17
C ARG A 186 23.21 10.26 -4.63
N GLY A 187 22.91 10.24 -3.33
CA GLY A 187 21.93 11.15 -2.73
C GLY A 187 20.51 10.99 -3.28
N GLU A 188 20.21 9.88 -3.94
CA GLU A 188 18.92 9.63 -4.58
C GLU A 188 18.55 8.14 -4.52
N GLY A 189 17.30 7.86 -4.17
CA GLY A 189 16.74 6.50 -4.16
C GLY A 189 15.26 6.52 -3.80
N ARG A 190 14.55 5.49 -4.25
CA ARG A 190 13.15 5.24 -3.87
C ARG A 190 13.03 3.81 -3.37
N ILE A 191 12.48 3.63 -2.17
CA ILE A 191 12.19 2.33 -1.58
C ILE A 191 10.70 2.26 -1.34
N VAL A 192 10.06 1.21 -1.79
CA VAL A 192 8.64 0.95 -1.59
C VAL A 192 8.48 -0.37 -0.87
N ASN A 193 7.80 -0.36 0.25
CA ASN A 193 7.47 -1.57 0.98
C ASN A 193 5.96 -1.84 0.85
N ILE A 194 5.62 -2.97 0.20
CA ILE A 194 4.23 -3.41 0.07
C ILE A 194 3.85 -4.17 1.33
N ALA A 195 3.27 -3.44 2.28
CA ALA A 195 2.68 -3.98 3.48
C ALA A 195 1.25 -4.51 3.22
N SER A 196 0.31 -4.17 4.06
CA SER A 196 -1.12 -4.53 3.96
C SER A 196 -1.93 -3.65 4.91
N ILE A 197 -3.24 -3.61 4.74
CA ILE A 197 -4.15 -3.18 5.81
C ILE A 197 -3.99 -4.09 7.04
N GLY A 198 -3.63 -5.37 6.86
CA GLY A 198 -3.24 -6.30 7.92
C GLY A 198 -2.00 -5.87 8.72
N GLY A 199 -1.20 -4.90 8.22
CA GLY A 199 -0.13 -4.24 8.97
C GLY A 199 -0.57 -2.98 9.71
N LYS A 200 -1.85 -2.68 9.72
CA LYS A 200 -2.47 -1.58 10.48
C LYS A 200 -3.58 -2.07 11.43
N VAL A 201 -4.26 -3.12 11.04
CA VAL A 201 -5.32 -3.77 11.82
C VAL A 201 -5.14 -5.28 11.70
N SER A 202 -4.95 -5.97 12.81
CA SER A 202 -4.80 -7.44 12.79
C SER A 202 -6.15 -8.09 12.52
N VAL A 203 -6.19 -8.98 11.52
CA VAL A 203 -7.40 -9.67 11.10
C VAL A 203 -7.40 -11.08 11.69
N PRO A 204 -8.51 -11.57 12.29
CA PRO A 204 -8.62 -12.95 12.72
C PRO A 204 -8.30 -13.93 11.58
N HIS A 205 -7.76 -15.10 11.92
CA HIS A 205 -7.26 -16.12 11.00
C HIS A 205 -6.07 -15.70 10.11
N LEU A 206 -5.54 -14.48 10.33
CA LEU A 206 -4.35 -13.95 9.63
C LEU A 206 -3.29 -13.43 10.62
N VAL A 207 -3.19 -14.04 11.81
CA VAL A 207 -2.33 -13.48 12.88
C VAL A 207 -0.86 -13.49 12.51
N PRO A 208 -0.23 -14.58 11.99
CA PRO A 208 1.18 -14.58 11.58
C PRO A 208 1.44 -13.54 10.48
N TYR A 209 0.57 -13.50 9.47
CA TYR A 209 0.61 -12.52 8.39
C TYR A 209 0.53 -11.09 8.91
N SER A 210 -0.46 -10.79 9.76
CA SER A 210 -0.66 -9.45 10.30
C SER A 210 0.55 -9.00 11.12
N ALA A 211 1.06 -9.85 12.01
CA ALA A 211 2.24 -9.56 12.82
C ALA A 211 3.45 -9.18 11.95
N SER A 212 3.72 -9.95 10.89
CA SER A 212 4.83 -9.68 9.97
C SER A 212 4.63 -8.38 9.17
N LYS A 213 3.39 -8.06 8.79
CA LYS A 213 3.07 -6.82 8.06
C LYS A 213 3.12 -5.58 8.96
N PHE A 214 2.77 -5.69 10.26
CA PHE A 214 3.01 -4.63 11.25
C PHE A 214 4.51 -4.36 11.41
N ALA A 215 5.33 -5.41 11.50
CA ALA A 215 6.79 -5.26 11.57
C ALA A 215 7.34 -4.53 10.34
N LEU A 216 6.86 -4.85 9.14
CA LEU A 216 7.26 -4.15 7.90
C LEU A 216 6.82 -2.69 7.89
N VAL A 217 5.64 -2.35 8.41
CA VAL A 217 5.18 -0.95 8.52
C VAL A 217 6.10 -0.17 9.44
N GLY A 218 6.41 -0.71 10.65
CA GLY A 218 7.32 -0.06 11.58
C GLY A 218 8.72 0.17 11.00
N LEU A 219 9.29 -0.85 10.36
CA LEU A 219 10.56 -0.74 9.63
C LEU A 219 10.51 0.36 8.57
N SER A 220 9.45 0.39 7.77
CA SER A 220 9.29 1.32 6.66
C SER A 220 9.17 2.77 7.14
N GLU A 221 8.44 3.01 8.22
CA GLU A 221 8.25 4.34 8.81
C GLU A 221 9.54 4.86 9.44
N GLY A 222 10.27 4.01 10.20
CA GLY A 222 11.57 4.35 10.77
C GLY A 222 12.60 4.70 9.70
N LEU A 223 12.75 3.84 8.68
CA LEU A 223 13.66 4.09 7.56
C LEU A 223 13.29 5.37 6.78
N ARG A 224 12.00 5.69 6.68
CA ARG A 224 11.57 6.96 6.04
C ARG A 224 12.11 8.17 6.78
N ALA A 225 12.09 8.16 8.10
CA ALA A 225 12.59 9.25 8.91
C ALA A 225 14.11 9.39 8.78
N GLU A 226 14.85 8.29 8.91
CA GLU A 226 16.31 8.29 8.91
C GLU A 226 16.92 8.56 7.53
N LEU A 227 16.38 7.98 6.45
CA LEU A 227 16.99 8.06 5.12
C LEU A 227 16.65 9.34 4.35
N ARG A 228 15.68 10.11 4.83
CA ARG A 228 15.26 11.35 4.16
C ARG A 228 16.39 12.35 3.96
N ALA A 229 17.26 12.51 4.96
CA ALA A 229 18.42 13.39 4.89
C ALA A 229 19.44 12.98 3.82
N SER A 230 19.48 11.68 3.51
CA SER A 230 20.32 11.11 2.44
C SER A 230 19.65 11.15 1.05
N GLY A 231 18.53 11.86 0.86
CA GLY A 231 17.79 11.93 -0.41
C GLY A 231 17.04 10.65 -0.79
N ILE A 232 17.04 9.63 0.07
CA ILE A 232 16.36 8.36 -0.17
C ILE A 232 14.98 8.42 0.46
N LEU A 233 13.93 8.21 -0.37
CA LEU A 233 12.55 8.28 0.07
C LEU A 233 11.93 6.90 0.19
N VAL A 234 11.44 6.57 1.38
CA VAL A 234 10.73 5.30 1.64
C VAL A 234 9.23 5.54 1.58
N THR A 235 8.50 4.66 0.91
CA THR A 235 7.04 4.67 0.80
C THR A 235 6.46 3.40 1.39
N THR A 236 5.62 3.55 2.41
CA THR A 236 4.81 2.45 2.95
C THR A 236 3.51 2.36 2.17
N VAL A 237 3.23 1.20 1.62
CA VAL A 237 1.98 0.93 0.90
C VAL A 237 1.17 -0.09 1.70
N CYS A 238 -0.05 0.29 2.08
CA CYS A 238 -1.00 -0.58 2.78
C CYS A 238 -2.20 -0.86 1.86
N PRO A 239 -2.14 -1.90 1.02
CA PRO A 239 -3.30 -2.32 0.26
C PRO A 239 -4.39 -2.88 1.18
N GLY A 240 -5.66 -2.65 0.80
CA GLY A 240 -6.75 -3.52 1.19
C GLY A 240 -6.77 -4.78 0.31
N LEU A 241 -7.91 -5.44 0.25
CA LEU A 241 -8.09 -6.60 -0.63
C LEU A 241 -7.89 -6.22 -2.10
N MET A 242 -7.25 -7.08 -2.86
CA MET A 242 -6.95 -6.87 -4.28
C MET A 242 -7.24 -8.12 -5.08
N ARG A 243 -7.94 -7.97 -6.16
CA ARG A 243 -8.23 -9.05 -7.12
C ARG A 243 -6.98 -9.42 -7.91
N THR A 244 -6.13 -10.23 -7.31
CA THR A 244 -4.87 -10.70 -7.91
C THR A 244 -4.90 -12.17 -8.28
N GLY A 245 -5.77 -12.97 -7.69
CA GLY A 245 -5.74 -14.43 -7.71
C GLY A 245 -4.86 -15.03 -6.60
N SER A 246 -4.39 -14.21 -5.65
CA SER A 246 -3.53 -14.62 -4.53
C SER A 246 -4.07 -15.76 -3.66
N PRO A 247 -5.40 -15.95 -3.47
CA PRO A 247 -5.90 -17.06 -2.67
C PRO A 247 -5.43 -18.44 -3.15
N ARG A 248 -5.13 -18.59 -4.43
CA ARG A 248 -4.63 -19.87 -4.98
C ARG A 248 -3.29 -20.31 -4.40
N HIS A 249 -2.46 -19.36 -3.96
CA HIS A 249 -1.11 -19.60 -3.44
C HIS A 249 -0.97 -19.30 -1.95
N ALA A 250 -2.06 -18.96 -1.29
CA ALA A 250 -2.12 -18.86 0.17
C ALA A 250 -2.15 -20.28 0.77
N MET A 251 -1.55 -20.42 1.95
CA MET A 251 -1.61 -21.67 2.71
C MET A 251 -2.78 -21.63 3.67
N PHE A 252 -3.62 -22.66 3.65
CA PHE A 252 -4.80 -22.77 4.51
C PHE A 252 -4.62 -23.90 5.51
N LYS A 253 -4.90 -23.62 6.78
CA LYS A 253 -4.81 -24.55 7.91
C LYS A 253 -6.15 -24.70 8.62
N GLY A 254 -6.28 -25.76 9.41
CA GLY A 254 -7.55 -26.10 10.05
C GLY A 254 -8.56 -26.62 9.01
N ARG A 255 -9.75 -26.05 8.98
CA ARG A 255 -10.77 -26.37 7.95
C ARG A 255 -10.42 -25.70 6.63
N HIS A 256 -9.34 -26.15 6.00
CA HIS A 256 -8.72 -25.50 4.84
C HIS A 256 -9.69 -25.17 3.70
N ASP A 257 -10.67 -26.03 3.37
CA ASP A 257 -11.67 -25.77 2.32
C ASP A 257 -12.65 -24.64 2.70
N ALA A 258 -13.03 -24.57 3.98
CA ALA A 258 -13.87 -23.49 4.49
C ALA A 258 -13.08 -22.18 4.62
N GLU A 259 -11.82 -22.25 5.08
CA GLU A 259 -10.90 -21.10 5.14
C GLU A 259 -10.64 -20.52 3.74
N TYR A 260 -10.35 -21.36 2.75
CA TYR A 260 -10.22 -20.96 1.36
C TYR A 260 -11.49 -20.29 0.82
N THR A 261 -12.65 -20.85 1.19
CA THR A 261 -13.95 -20.37 0.71
C THR A 261 -14.21 -18.93 1.15
N TRP A 262 -14.16 -18.65 2.46
CA TRP A 262 -14.45 -17.30 2.96
C TRP A 262 -13.39 -16.30 2.49
N PHE A 263 -12.10 -16.68 2.52
CA PHE A 263 -11.01 -15.80 2.10
C PHE A 263 -11.14 -15.42 0.63
N SER A 264 -11.43 -16.41 -0.24
CA SER A 264 -11.65 -16.18 -1.67
C SER A 264 -12.91 -15.36 -1.95
N LEU A 265 -13.98 -15.56 -1.20
CA LEU A 265 -15.22 -14.77 -1.33
C LEU A 265 -14.94 -13.29 -1.04
N VAL A 266 -14.31 -13.01 0.10
CA VAL A 266 -14.03 -11.63 0.53
C VAL A 266 -13.05 -10.93 -0.43
N ASP A 267 -12.01 -11.64 -0.91
CA ASP A 267 -11.03 -11.11 -1.87
C ASP A 267 -11.67 -10.74 -3.24
N ASN A 268 -12.76 -11.40 -3.61
CA ASN A 268 -13.43 -11.16 -4.88
C ASN A 268 -14.64 -10.19 -4.82
N LEU A 269 -15.05 -9.73 -3.64
CA LEU A 269 -16.17 -8.79 -3.51
C LEU A 269 -15.83 -7.42 -4.14
N PRO A 270 -16.62 -6.94 -5.14
CA PRO A 270 -16.26 -5.74 -5.92
C PRO A 270 -16.13 -4.45 -5.09
N LEU A 271 -16.92 -4.33 -4.02
CA LEU A 271 -16.92 -3.14 -3.16
C LEU A 271 -15.75 -3.14 -2.16
N LEU A 272 -15.23 -4.31 -1.79
CA LEU A 272 -14.17 -4.46 -0.81
C LEU A 272 -12.79 -4.55 -1.46
N SER A 273 -12.70 -5.14 -2.65
CA SER A 273 -11.46 -5.41 -3.34
C SER A 273 -11.18 -4.44 -4.49
N MET A 274 -9.91 -4.07 -4.62
CA MET A 274 -9.42 -3.16 -5.64
C MET A 274 -8.90 -3.94 -6.86
N ASP A 275 -8.99 -3.32 -8.03
CA ASP A 275 -8.32 -3.82 -9.23
C ASP A 275 -6.80 -3.61 -9.14
N VAL A 276 -6.05 -4.64 -9.54
CA VAL A 276 -4.59 -4.65 -9.43
C VAL A 276 -3.90 -3.63 -10.35
N GLU A 277 -4.47 -3.34 -11.52
CA GLU A 277 -3.93 -2.33 -12.44
C GLU A 277 -4.04 -0.93 -11.84
N HIS A 278 -5.19 -0.67 -11.19
CA HIS A 278 -5.40 0.59 -10.49
C HIS A 278 -4.47 0.71 -9.28
N ALA A 279 -4.26 -0.37 -8.52
CA ALA A 279 -3.34 -0.40 -7.40
C ALA A 279 -1.90 -0.10 -7.86
N ALA A 280 -1.40 -0.80 -8.88
CA ALA A 280 -0.06 -0.60 -9.43
C ALA A 280 0.16 0.84 -9.90
N ARG A 281 -0.80 1.43 -10.62
CA ARG A 281 -0.75 2.82 -11.07
C ARG A 281 -0.64 3.80 -9.90
N ARG A 282 -1.40 3.59 -8.82
CA ARG A 282 -1.34 4.42 -7.62
C ARG A 282 -0.01 4.26 -6.88
N ILE A 283 0.56 3.07 -6.83
CA ILE A 283 1.87 2.80 -6.23
C ILE A 283 2.97 3.51 -7.03
N LEU A 284 3.03 3.35 -8.34
CA LEU A 284 4.02 4.03 -9.18
C LEU A 284 3.89 5.56 -9.12
N ASN A 285 2.67 6.08 -9.00
CA ASN A 285 2.48 7.50 -8.74
C ASN A 285 2.99 7.91 -7.34
N ALA A 286 2.85 7.05 -6.32
CA ALA A 286 3.43 7.34 -5.01
C ALA A 286 4.96 7.39 -5.04
N VAL A 287 5.60 6.52 -5.84
CA VAL A 287 7.05 6.57 -6.13
C VAL A 287 7.42 7.90 -6.76
N ARG A 288 6.73 8.29 -7.85
CA ARG A 288 7.01 9.52 -8.59
C ARG A 288 6.92 10.77 -7.72
N PHE A 289 5.97 10.81 -6.80
CA PHE A 289 5.76 11.97 -5.92
C PHE A 289 6.39 11.83 -4.53
N GLY A 290 7.15 10.78 -4.28
CA GLY A 290 7.86 10.53 -3.01
C GLY A 290 6.94 10.50 -1.79
N LYS A 291 5.70 9.96 -1.94
CA LYS A 291 4.74 9.87 -0.84
C LYS A 291 5.29 8.97 0.27
N SER A 292 5.08 9.34 1.52
CA SER A 292 5.55 8.54 2.67
C SER A 292 4.69 7.32 2.94
N HIS A 293 3.37 7.47 2.84
CA HIS A 293 2.40 6.45 3.20
C HIS A 293 1.18 6.51 2.29
N ILE A 294 0.70 5.36 1.82
CA ILE A 294 -0.56 5.27 1.07
C ILE A 294 -1.35 4.04 1.51
N VAL A 295 -2.62 4.25 1.84
CA VAL A 295 -3.60 3.18 2.00
C VAL A 295 -4.42 3.11 0.71
N LEU A 296 -4.46 1.92 0.10
CA LEU A 296 -5.20 1.67 -1.13
C LEU A 296 -6.61 1.17 -0.77
N SER A 297 -7.60 1.49 -1.59
CA SER A 297 -9.04 1.30 -1.41
C SER A 297 -9.69 2.18 -0.34
N LEU A 298 -10.97 2.45 -0.52
CA LEU A 298 -11.75 3.25 0.43
C LEU A 298 -12.06 2.48 1.72
N PRO A 299 -12.49 1.19 1.65
CA PRO A 299 -12.73 0.41 2.86
C PRO A 299 -11.49 0.33 3.77
N ALA A 300 -10.31 0.06 3.20
CA ALA A 300 -9.08 0.00 3.97
C ALA A 300 -8.74 1.34 4.67
N LYS A 301 -8.99 2.48 4.01
CA LYS A 301 -8.80 3.79 4.62
C LYS A 301 -9.74 4.04 5.80
N VAL A 302 -11.00 3.63 5.68
CA VAL A 302 -11.98 3.76 6.75
C VAL A 302 -11.54 2.91 7.95
N VAL A 303 -11.20 1.65 7.71
CA VAL A 303 -10.73 0.73 8.76
C VAL A 303 -9.46 1.26 9.44
N ASP A 304 -8.47 1.73 8.68
CA ASP A 304 -7.25 2.36 9.22
C ASP A 304 -7.56 3.54 10.14
N LYS A 305 -8.48 4.42 9.74
CA LYS A 305 -8.86 5.61 10.52
C LYS A 305 -9.67 5.25 11.76
N VAL A 306 -10.65 4.34 11.63
CA VAL A 306 -11.46 3.89 12.75
C VAL A 306 -10.58 3.19 13.79
N HIS A 307 -9.70 2.28 13.36
CA HIS A 307 -8.77 1.61 14.27
C HIS A 307 -7.79 2.59 14.95
N GLY A 308 -7.27 3.57 14.20
CA GLY A 308 -6.36 4.56 14.77
C GLY A 308 -7.01 5.47 15.84
N LEU A 309 -8.32 5.66 15.78
CA LEU A 309 -9.08 6.44 16.77
C LEU A 309 -9.66 5.57 17.89
N PHE A 310 -10.11 4.35 17.56
CA PHE A 310 -10.83 3.45 18.45
C PHE A 310 -10.25 2.01 18.37
N PRO A 311 -9.01 1.76 18.80
CA PRO A 311 -8.38 0.45 18.64
C PRO A 311 -9.11 -0.66 19.42
N GLY A 312 -9.55 -0.41 20.64
CA GLY A 312 -10.32 -1.36 21.43
C GLY A 312 -11.64 -1.77 20.76
N LEU A 313 -12.43 -0.79 20.33
CA LEU A 313 -13.71 -1.03 19.65
C LEU A 313 -13.52 -1.87 18.37
N THR A 314 -12.47 -1.58 17.60
CA THR A 314 -12.17 -2.35 16.38
C THR A 314 -11.77 -3.78 16.71
N SER A 315 -10.98 -3.99 17.76
CA SER A 315 -10.58 -5.34 18.21
C SER A 315 -11.79 -6.15 18.70
N ASP A 316 -12.69 -5.53 19.45
CA ASP A 316 -13.93 -6.18 19.93
C ASP A 316 -14.85 -6.54 18.75
N ALA A 317 -15.01 -5.64 17.78
CA ALA A 317 -15.78 -5.91 16.57
C ALA A 317 -15.18 -7.05 15.73
N LEU A 318 -13.85 -7.13 15.62
CA LEU A 318 -13.16 -8.22 14.96
C LEU A 318 -13.28 -9.54 15.75
N GLY A 319 -13.26 -9.49 17.10
CA GLY A 319 -13.55 -10.63 17.95
C GLY A 319 -14.97 -11.18 17.75
N LEU A 320 -15.96 -10.29 17.54
CA LEU A 320 -17.31 -10.71 17.19
C LEU A 320 -17.35 -11.32 15.78
N ALA A 321 -16.68 -10.71 14.80
CA ALA A 321 -16.60 -11.23 13.44
C ALA A 321 -15.91 -12.61 13.40
N ASN A 322 -14.94 -12.85 14.27
CA ASN A 322 -14.26 -14.14 14.39
C ASN A 322 -15.22 -15.31 14.67
N ARG A 323 -16.34 -15.06 15.34
CA ARG A 323 -17.38 -16.10 15.60
C ARG A 323 -18.09 -16.58 14.34
N LEU A 324 -17.96 -15.82 13.24
CA LEU A 324 -18.54 -16.15 11.93
C LEU A 324 -17.55 -16.90 11.02
N LEU A 325 -16.27 -16.96 11.41
CA LEU A 325 -15.24 -17.66 10.67
C LEU A 325 -15.30 -19.17 10.94
N PRO A 326 -14.67 -20.00 10.09
CA PRO A 326 -14.65 -21.45 10.29
C PRO A 326 -14.08 -21.83 11.65
N GLY A 327 -14.71 -22.79 12.33
CA GLY A 327 -14.20 -23.33 13.58
C GLY A 327 -12.92 -24.14 13.39
N THR A 328 -12.24 -24.42 14.50
CA THR A 328 -10.99 -25.18 14.53
C THR A 328 -11.24 -26.67 14.25
N GLU A 329 -10.53 -27.26 13.30
CA GLU A 329 -10.27 -28.69 13.20
C GLU A 329 -8.74 -28.87 13.28
N ASN A 330 -8.28 -29.91 14.00
CA ASN A 330 -6.85 -30.13 14.29
C ASN A 330 -6.05 -30.60 13.04
N HIS A 331 -6.03 -29.81 11.99
CA HIS A 331 -5.15 -30.02 10.85
C HIS A 331 -4.03 -28.96 10.86
N GLU A 332 -2.89 -29.32 11.47
CA GLU A 332 -1.69 -28.46 11.50
C GLU A 332 -1.04 -28.33 10.11
N HIS A 333 -1.28 -29.30 9.22
CA HIS A 333 -0.74 -29.28 7.86
C HIS A 333 -1.47 -28.23 7.00
N GLY A 334 -0.68 -27.32 6.43
CA GLY A 334 -1.21 -26.34 5.49
C GLY A 334 -1.44 -26.96 4.11
N VAL A 335 -2.54 -26.54 3.46
CA VAL A 335 -2.87 -26.90 2.07
C VAL A 335 -2.86 -25.63 1.23
N GLU A 336 -2.14 -25.66 0.11
CA GLU A 336 -2.13 -24.52 -0.82
C GLU A 336 -3.50 -24.35 -1.47
N GLY A 337 -3.98 -23.12 -1.60
CA GLY A 337 -5.33 -22.80 -2.05
C GLY A 337 -5.73 -23.36 -3.41
N GLN A 338 -4.75 -23.63 -4.30
CA GLN A 338 -5.02 -24.29 -5.57
C GLN A 338 -5.50 -25.75 -5.41
N HIS A 339 -5.21 -26.40 -4.28
CA HIS A 339 -5.61 -27.75 -3.94
C HIS A 339 -6.87 -27.79 -3.05
N CYS A 340 -7.31 -26.64 -2.54
CA CYS A 340 -8.56 -26.54 -1.76
C CYS A 340 -9.80 -26.58 -2.64
N ARG A 341 -10.87 -27.17 -2.10
CA ARG A 341 -12.18 -27.24 -2.75
C ARG A 341 -13.15 -26.27 -2.09
N PRO A 342 -13.70 -25.26 -2.81
CA PRO A 342 -14.63 -24.34 -2.18
C PRO A 342 -15.89 -25.06 -1.70
N VAL A 343 -16.24 -24.89 -0.43
CA VAL A 343 -17.45 -25.47 0.19
C VAL A 343 -18.72 -24.87 -0.42
N VAL A 344 -18.67 -23.59 -0.82
CA VAL A 344 -19.76 -22.90 -1.52
C VAL A 344 -19.24 -22.44 -2.89
N ALA A 345 -19.76 -23.04 -3.93
CA ALA A 345 -19.46 -22.64 -5.30
C ALA A 345 -20.35 -21.47 -5.71
N VAL A 346 -19.74 -20.31 -5.93
CA VAL A 346 -20.39 -19.16 -6.57
C VAL A 346 -19.88 -19.08 -8.02
N PRO A 347 -20.60 -19.62 -9.02
CA PRO A 347 -20.05 -19.89 -10.35
C PRO A 347 -19.51 -18.65 -11.08
N TRP A 348 -20.11 -17.48 -10.88
CA TRP A 348 -19.65 -16.24 -11.51
C TRP A 348 -18.37 -15.69 -10.86
N LEU A 349 -18.20 -15.87 -9.53
CA LEU A 349 -16.97 -15.51 -8.82
C LEU A 349 -15.81 -16.41 -9.23
N GLY A 350 -16.03 -17.72 -9.32
CA GLY A 350 -15.03 -18.69 -9.77
C GLY A 350 -14.53 -18.40 -11.19
N ARG A 351 -15.46 -18.18 -12.15
CA ARG A 351 -15.08 -17.81 -13.52
C ARG A 351 -14.30 -16.49 -13.60
N ARG A 352 -14.67 -15.50 -12.79
CA ARG A 352 -13.98 -14.21 -12.72
C ARG A 352 -12.60 -14.34 -12.11
N SER A 353 -12.48 -15.05 -10.99
CA SER A 353 -11.21 -15.32 -10.31
C SER A 353 -10.23 -16.06 -11.21
N ASN A 354 -10.65 -17.12 -11.88
CA ASN A 354 -9.81 -17.90 -12.80
C ASN A 354 -9.32 -17.05 -13.99
N ARG A 355 -10.16 -16.19 -14.55
CA ARG A 355 -9.78 -15.29 -15.64
C ARG A 355 -8.75 -14.25 -15.21
N ILE A 356 -8.87 -13.74 -13.99
CA ILE A 356 -7.90 -12.81 -13.39
C ILE A 356 -6.59 -13.54 -13.10
N ALA A 357 -6.65 -14.73 -12.50
CA ALA A 357 -5.48 -15.54 -12.19
C ALA A 357 -4.66 -15.86 -13.45
N ALA A 358 -5.30 -16.29 -14.54
CA ALA A 358 -4.63 -16.55 -15.81
C ALA A 358 -3.90 -15.33 -16.36
N ARG A 359 -4.55 -14.16 -16.36
CA ARG A 359 -3.95 -12.90 -16.83
C ARG A 359 -2.77 -12.42 -15.99
N ARG A 360 -2.64 -12.86 -14.74
CA ARG A 360 -1.64 -12.38 -13.77
C ARG A 360 -0.59 -13.42 -13.41
N ASN A 361 -0.41 -14.43 -14.26
CA ASN A 361 0.52 -15.56 -14.06
C ASN A 361 0.30 -16.28 -12.71
N GLN A 362 -0.96 -16.37 -12.28
CA GLN A 362 -1.40 -17.05 -11.05
C GLN A 362 -2.04 -18.42 -11.36
N ALA A 363 -2.30 -18.73 -12.62
CA ALA A 363 -2.69 -20.06 -13.06
C ALA A 363 -1.39 -20.83 -13.31
N GLY A 364 -1.03 -21.68 -12.34
CA GLY A 364 0.09 -22.63 -12.47
C GLY A 364 -0.31 -23.81 -13.24
#